data_479fcc0aba2e77b057e7fc39357a1e97
#
_entry.id   479fcc0aba2e77b057e7fc39357a1e97
#
_cell.length_a   1.000
_cell.length_b   1.000
_cell.length_c   1.000
_cell.angle_alpha   90.00
_cell.angle_beta   90.00
_cell.angle_gamma   90.00
#
_symmetry.space_group_name_H-M   'P 1'
#
loop_
_entity.id
_entity.type
_entity.pdbx_description
1 polymer ?
#
loop_
_entity_poly.entity_id
_entity_poly.type
_entity_poly.pdbx_seq_one_letter_code
_entity_poly.pdbx_strand_id
1 'polypeptide(L)'
;MSAKNSNTTSDYIEWNVAINLIHKLYRDGDYRMSLLVGCGVFFGTRISDTLQLTWAMLLDDDRFEIIEKKTKKRREIKINNGFQKHIKDCFKALSITDKSEHCFISRKKRVFSTQRINVLLKDMKKKYGLKSVKNLSTHSLRKTFGRHIYECANENGEMALVMLSELFNHSNISITKRYLGLRREEILRC
;
A
#
# COMPACT_ATOMS: atom_id res chain seq x y z
N MET A 1 13.19 1.13 -16.80
CA MET A 1 12.80 -0.29 -16.91
C MET A 1 13.79 -1.08 -16.10
N SER A 2 13.36 -1.93 -15.15
CA SER A 2 14.27 -2.90 -14.54
C SER A 2 14.62 -3.95 -15.59
N ALA A 3 15.91 -4.34 -15.66
CA ALA A 3 16.34 -5.40 -16.55
C ALA A 3 15.50 -6.66 -16.36
N LYS A 4 15.16 -7.35 -17.45
CA LYS A 4 14.26 -8.52 -17.50
C LYS A 4 14.65 -9.70 -16.58
N ASN A 5 15.79 -9.63 -15.88
CA ASN A 5 16.34 -10.67 -14.99
C ASN A 5 16.90 -10.12 -13.67
N SER A 6 16.41 -8.94 -13.18
CA SER A 6 16.85 -8.47 -11.87
C SER A 6 16.16 -9.26 -10.77
N ASN A 7 16.87 -10.06 -10.00
CA ASN A 7 16.43 -10.76 -8.78
C ASN A 7 16.19 -9.80 -7.60
N THR A 8 15.98 -8.50 -7.86
CA THR A 8 15.73 -7.51 -6.81
C THR A 8 14.30 -7.61 -6.29
N THR A 9 14.16 -8.05 -5.05
CA THR A 9 12.89 -8.01 -4.34
C THR A 9 12.70 -6.65 -3.68
N SER A 10 11.45 -6.15 -3.66
CA SER A 10 11.09 -4.97 -2.89
C SER A 10 11.13 -5.27 -1.40
N ASP A 11 11.63 -4.32 -0.61
CA ASP A 11 11.56 -4.41 0.85
C ASP A 11 10.22 -3.84 1.36
N TYR A 12 9.83 -4.19 2.58
CA TYR A 12 8.71 -3.53 3.27
C TYR A 12 9.22 -2.27 4.01
N ILE A 13 8.30 -1.46 4.48
CA ILE A 13 8.57 -0.34 5.38
C ILE A 13 8.07 -0.78 6.76
N GLU A 14 8.86 -0.59 7.81
CA GLU A 14 8.39 -0.81 9.19
C GLU A 14 7.10 -0.02 9.44
N TRP A 15 6.14 -0.63 10.16
CA TRP A 15 4.81 -0.04 10.32
C TRP A 15 4.84 1.38 10.87
N ASN A 16 5.54 1.61 11.96
CA ASN A 16 5.65 2.94 12.58
C ASN A 16 6.34 3.96 11.64
N VAL A 17 7.32 3.50 10.84
CA VAL A 17 7.98 4.35 9.85
C VAL A 17 7.01 4.71 8.73
N ALA A 18 6.16 3.79 8.30
CA ALA A 18 5.14 4.04 7.28
C ALA A 18 4.07 5.03 7.77
N ILE A 19 3.59 4.88 9.00
CA ILE A 19 2.63 5.83 9.61
C ILE A 19 3.24 7.22 9.74
N ASN A 20 4.47 7.32 10.24
CA ASN A 20 5.19 8.59 10.34
C ASN A 20 5.40 9.24 8.96
N LEU A 21 5.66 8.44 7.93
CA LEU A 21 5.81 8.91 6.55
C LEU A 21 4.51 9.51 6.01
N ILE A 22 3.37 8.86 6.25
CA ILE A 22 2.04 9.38 5.89
C ILE A 22 1.82 10.77 6.48
N HIS A 23 2.11 10.93 7.78
CA HIS A 23 1.97 12.22 8.46
C HIS A 23 2.96 13.28 7.95
N LYS A 24 4.20 12.91 7.66
CA LYS A 24 5.19 13.84 7.09
C LYS A 24 4.78 14.32 5.70
N LEU A 25 4.33 13.41 4.83
CA LEU A 25 3.81 13.76 3.50
C LEU A 25 2.63 14.73 3.60
N TYR A 26 1.69 14.47 4.52
CA TYR A 26 0.55 15.35 4.75
C TYR A 26 0.98 16.75 5.20
N ARG A 27 1.87 16.85 6.17
CA ARG A 27 2.40 18.15 6.66
C ARG A 27 3.16 18.93 5.60
N ASP A 28 3.84 18.23 4.70
CA ASP A 28 4.56 18.83 3.58
C ASP A 28 3.64 19.24 2.40
N GLY A 29 2.32 19.06 2.53
CA GLY A 29 1.35 19.38 1.49
C GLY A 29 1.25 18.34 0.36
N ASP A 30 1.95 17.20 0.43
CA ASP A 30 1.84 16.14 -0.57
C ASP A 30 0.70 15.17 -0.21
N TYR A 31 -0.52 15.73 -0.17
CA TYR A 31 -1.72 15.02 0.27
C TYR A 31 -2.03 13.77 -0.57
N ARG A 32 -1.76 13.82 -1.90
CA ARG A 32 -2.03 12.66 -2.77
C ARG A 32 -1.07 11.51 -2.50
N MET A 33 0.22 11.79 -2.27
CA MET A 33 1.18 10.74 -1.92
C MET A 33 0.96 10.25 -0.50
N SER A 34 0.57 11.11 0.45
CA SER A 34 0.17 10.72 1.79
C SER A 34 -0.99 9.72 1.75
N LEU A 35 -2.05 10.03 1.00
CA LEU A 35 -3.19 9.15 0.80
C LEU A 35 -2.79 7.83 0.09
N LEU A 36 -1.94 7.90 -0.95
CA LEU A 36 -1.52 6.71 -1.71
C LEU A 36 -0.72 5.74 -0.84
N VAL A 37 0.23 6.25 -0.06
CA VAL A 37 0.99 5.43 0.90
C VAL A 37 0.03 4.84 1.93
N GLY A 38 -0.89 5.63 2.48
CA GLY A 38 -1.92 5.17 3.40
C GLY A 38 -2.78 4.05 2.80
N CYS A 39 -3.36 4.23 1.63
CA CYS A 39 -4.13 3.18 0.95
C CYS A 39 -3.31 1.90 0.75
N GLY A 40 -2.04 2.02 0.37
CA GLY A 40 -1.17 0.87 0.18
C GLY A 40 -0.91 0.08 1.46
N VAL A 41 -0.69 0.76 2.59
CA VAL A 41 -0.35 0.12 3.87
C VAL A 41 -1.59 -0.30 4.68
N PHE A 42 -2.74 0.35 4.53
CA PHE A 42 -3.97 -0.02 5.24
C PHE A 42 -4.84 -1.02 4.48
N PHE A 43 -4.86 -0.98 3.14
CA PHE A 43 -5.70 -1.86 2.33
C PHE A 43 -4.93 -3.04 1.74
N GLY A 44 -3.61 -2.94 1.62
CA GLY A 44 -2.79 -3.97 1.02
C GLY A 44 -3.17 -4.31 -0.42
N THR A 45 -3.78 -3.38 -1.17
CA THR A 45 -4.18 -3.56 -2.57
C THR A 45 -2.97 -3.52 -3.51
N ARG A 46 -3.10 -4.10 -4.72
CA ARG A 46 -2.11 -3.87 -5.78
C ARG A 46 -2.22 -2.43 -6.26
N ILE A 47 -1.11 -1.84 -6.68
CA ILE A 47 -1.11 -0.45 -7.14
C ILE A 47 -2.11 -0.21 -8.29
N SER A 48 -2.27 -1.18 -9.21
CA SER A 48 -3.26 -1.10 -10.28
C SER A 48 -4.69 -0.92 -9.78
N ASP A 49 -4.99 -1.47 -8.61
CA ASP A 49 -6.30 -1.43 -7.98
C ASP A 49 -6.42 -0.16 -7.13
N THR A 50 -5.37 0.19 -6.37
CA THR A 50 -5.29 1.46 -5.63
C THR A 50 -5.54 2.67 -6.54
N LEU A 51 -4.96 2.68 -7.73
CA LEU A 51 -5.09 3.79 -8.68
C LEU A 51 -6.51 3.94 -9.28
N GLN A 52 -7.40 2.95 -9.09
CA GLN A 52 -8.80 3.06 -9.50
C GLN A 52 -9.72 3.64 -8.42
N LEU A 53 -9.22 3.84 -7.21
CA LEU A 53 -10.03 4.37 -6.12
C LEU A 53 -10.53 5.78 -6.45
N THR A 54 -11.81 5.99 -6.26
CA THR A 54 -12.47 7.30 -6.33
C THR A 54 -12.69 7.85 -4.92
N TRP A 55 -12.95 9.13 -4.80
CA TRP A 55 -13.25 9.72 -3.52
C TRP A 55 -14.59 9.22 -2.95
N ALA A 56 -15.57 8.94 -3.80
CA ALA A 56 -16.84 8.34 -3.37
C ALA A 56 -16.59 7.00 -2.63
N MET A 57 -15.78 6.10 -3.20
CA MET A 57 -15.45 4.82 -2.58
C MET A 57 -14.82 4.98 -1.19
N LEU A 58 -14.06 6.05 -0.96
CA LEU A 58 -13.33 6.27 0.29
C LEU A 58 -14.11 7.09 1.33
N LEU A 59 -15.17 7.80 0.94
CA LEU A 59 -15.85 8.80 1.79
C LEU A 59 -17.29 8.46 2.12
N ASP A 60 -17.97 7.69 1.28
CA ASP A 60 -19.42 7.50 1.39
C ASP A 60 -19.79 6.46 2.45
N ASP A 61 -18.91 5.48 2.72
CA ASP A 61 -19.13 4.46 3.74
C ASP A 61 -17.82 4.10 4.47
N ASP A 62 -17.89 3.28 5.53
CA ASP A 62 -16.74 2.71 6.24
C ASP A 62 -16.16 1.48 5.50
N ARG A 63 -16.79 1.06 4.40
CA ARG A 63 -16.37 -0.05 3.53
C ARG A 63 -16.67 0.21 2.07
N PHE A 64 -15.92 -0.43 1.19
CA PHE A 64 -16.15 -0.38 -0.24
C PHE A 64 -15.72 -1.68 -0.92
N GLU A 65 -16.25 -1.95 -2.10
CA GLU A 65 -15.86 -3.09 -2.92
C GLU A 65 -14.97 -2.67 -4.09
N ILE A 66 -14.00 -3.52 -4.42
CA ILE A 66 -13.21 -3.42 -5.65
C ILE A 66 -13.28 -4.74 -6.44
N ILE A 67 -13.16 -4.63 -7.76
CA ILE A 67 -12.87 -5.77 -8.62
C ILE A 67 -11.39 -5.70 -8.98
N GLU A 68 -10.59 -6.61 -8.44
CA GLU A 68 -9.16 -6.63 -8.69
C GLU A 68 -8.85 -6.82 -10.18
N LYS A 69 -8.05 -5.93 -10.77
CA LYS A 69 -7.72 -5.96 -12.21
C LYS A 69 -7.09 -7.27 -12.66
N LYS A 70 -6.18 -7.81 -11.83
CA LYS A 70 -5.42 -9.03 -12.19
C LYS A 70 -6.22 -10.31 -12.02
N THR A 71 -6.99 -10.43 -10.95
CA THR A 71 -7.65 -11.69 -10.55
C THR A 71 -9.12 -11.73 -10.91
N LYS A 72 -9.72 -10.56 -11.22
CA LYS A 72 -11.15 -10.36 -11.46
C LYS A 72 -12.04 -10.73 -10.26
N LYS A 73 -11.44 -10.95 -9.09
CA LYS A 73 -12.17 -11.26 -7.85
C LYS A 73 -12.71 -9.97 -7.22
N ARG A 74 -13.90 -10.07 -6.64
CA ARG A 74 -14.45 -9.04 -5.76
C ARG A 74 -13.74 -9.09 -4.42
N ARG A 75 -13.46 -7.93 -3.86
CA ARG A 75 -12.87 -7.78 -2.54
C ARG A 75 -13.52 -6.61 -1.83
N GLU A 76 -14.14 -6.88 -0.69
CA GLU A 76 -14.59 -5.86 0.25
C GLU A 76 -13.40 -5.39 1.10
N ILE A 77 -13.34 -4.09 1.35
CA ILE A 77 -12.31 -3.44 2.15
C ILE A 77 -13.01 -2.56 3.19
N LYS A 78 -12.71 -2.82 4.47
CA LYS A 78 -13.15 -1.97 5.57
C LYS A 78 -12.08 -0.90 5.83
N ILE A 79 -12.53 0.34 6.00
CA ILE A 79 -11.67 1.47 6.29
C ILE A 79 -11.50 1.60 7.81
N ASN A 80 -10.27 1.60 8.30
CA ASN A 80 -9.99 1.87 9.71
C ASN A 80 -10.40 3.30 10.07
N ASN A 81 -11.03 3.50 11.23
CA ASN A 81 -11.57 4.80 11.66
C ASN A 81 -10.50 5.93 11.68
N GLY A 82 -9.28 5.63 12.14
CA GLY A 82 -8.18 6.60 12.14
C GLY A 82 -7.76 7.00 10.72
N PHE A 83 -7.72 6.04 9.81
CA PHE A 83 -7.40 6.29 8.41
C PHE A 83 -8.54 6.98 7.67
N GLN A 84 -9.81 6.72 8.02
CA GLN A 84 -10.95 7.43 7.47
C GLN A 84 -10.90 8.95 7.74
N LYS A 85 -10.48 9.34 8.95
CA LYS A 85 -10.23 10.75 9.27
C LYS A 85 -9.17 11.34 8.33
N HIS A 86 -8.05 10.65 8.16
CA HIS A 86 -6.96 11.10 7.27
C HIS A 86 -7.41 11.25 5.81
N ILE A 87 -8.26 10.32 5.31
CA ILE A 87 -8.87 10.43 3.96
C ILE A 87 -9.68 11.72 3.85
N LYS A 88 -10.55 12.00 4.82
CA LYS A 88 -11.37 13.21 4.86
C LYS A 88 -10.52 14.49 4.90
N ASP A 89 -9.43 14.47 5.66
CA ASP A 89 -8.50 15.60 5.74
C ASP A 89 -7.77 15.82 4.41
N CYS A 90 -7.32 14.76 3.73
CA CYS A 90 -6.72 14.85 2.39
C CYS A 90 -7.71 15.39 1.35
N PHE A 91 -8.97 14.94 1.39
CA PHE A 91 -10.02 15.41 0.49
C PHE A 91 -10.23 16.92 0.62
N LYS A 92 -10.38 17.40 1.86
CA LYS A 92 -10.53 18.84 2.15
C LYS A 92 -9.31 19.65 1.72
N ALA A 93 -8.11 19.18 2.07
CA ALA A 93 -6.86 19.87 1.76
C ALA A 93 -6.58 19.98 0.26
N LEU A 94 -7.07 19.03 -0.54
CA LEU A 94 -6.98 19.05 -1.99
C LEU A 94 -8.09 19.90 -2.65
N SER A 95 -9.03 20.45 -1.87
CA SER A 95 -10.18 21.23 -2.35
C SER A 95 -10.99 20.51 -3.46
N ILE A 96 -11.14 19.19 -3.32
CA ILE A 96 -11.91 18.38 -4.27
C ILE A 96 -13.40 18.61 -4.02
N THR A 97 -14.15 18.80 -5.09
CA THR A 97 -15.61 18.99 -5.04
C THR A 97 -16.38 17.82 -5.64
N ASP A 98 -15.78 17.11 -6.59
CA ASP A 98 -16.39 15.94 -7.23
C ASP A 98 -15.84 14.64 -6.65
N LYS A 99 -16.67 13.94 -5.90
CA LYS A 99 -16.32 12.64 -5.32
C LYS A 99 -16.17 11.51 -6.37
N SER A 100 -16.68 11.70 -7.58
CA SER A 100 -16.53 10.71 -8.66
C SER A 100 -15.11 10.69 -9.25
N GLU A 101 -14.32 11.75 -9.01
CA GLU A 101 -12.92 11.81 -9.47
C GLU A 101 -12.07 10.69 -8.84
N HIS A 102 -11.12 10.17 -9.62
CA HIS A 102 -10.09 9.29 -9.07
C HIS A 102 -9.19 10.04 -8.07
N CYS A 103 -8.82 9.37 -6.97
CA CYS A 103 -7.97 9.96 -5.94
C CYS A 103 -6.56 10.30 -6.46
N PHE A 104 -6.03 9.49 -7.38
CA PHE A 104 -4.61 9.51 -7.78
C PHE A 104 -4.42 9.99 -9.21
N ILE A 105 -4.71 11.28 -9.42
CA ILE A 105 -4.58 11.96 -10.71
C ILE A 105 -3.44 12.98 -10.71
N SER A 106 -2.87 13.20 -11.90
CA SER A 106 -1.89 14.24 -12.15
C SER A 106 -2.56 15.62 -12.27
N ARG A 107 -1.76 16.70 -12.35
CA ARG A 107 -2.25 18.06 -12.64
C ARG A 107 -3.01 18.14 -13.97
N LYS A 108 -2.74 17.22 -14.91
CA LYS A 108 -3.46 17.10 -16.19
C LYS A 108 -4.73 16.23 -16.09
N LYS A 109 -5.24 15.98 -14.88
CA LYS A 109 -6.42 15.14 -14.59
C LYS A 109 -6.34 13.71 -15.16
N ARG A 110 -5.15 13.17 -15.33
CA ARG A 110 -4.94 11.78 -15.75
C ARG A 110 -4.50 10.93 -14.57
N VAL A 111 -5.09 9.76 -14.43
CA VAL A 111 -4.68 8.76 -13.41
C VAL A 111 -3.19 8.44 -13.58
N PHE A 112 -2.46 8.38 -12.47
CA PHE A 112 -1.04 8.03 -12.49
C PHE A 112 -0.81 6.62 -13.04
N SER A 113 0.30 6.44 -13.74
CA SER A 113 0.78 5.11 -14.09
C SER A 113 1.59 4.49 -12.92
N THR A 114 1.65 3.16 -12.89
CA THR A 114 2.50 2.43 -11.93
C THR A 114 3.97 2.87 -12.01
N GLN A 115 4.47 3.13 -13.21
CA GLN A 115 5.83 3.62 -13.44
C GLN A 115 6.04 4.98 -12.78
N ARG A 116 5.09 5.90 -12.95
CA ARG A 116 5.17 7.23 -12.32
C ARG A 116 5.17 7.13 -10.80
N ILE A 117 4.31 6.28 -10.22
CA ILE A 117 4.30 6.06 -8.78
C ILE A 117 5.63 5.51 -8.27
N ASN A 118 6.25 4.54 -8.99
CA ASN A 118 7.56 4.02 -8.59
C ASN A 118 8.66 5.11 -8.61
N VAL A 119 8.60 6.06 -9.55
CA VAL A 119 9.52 7.22 -9.55
C VAL A 119 9.26 8.09 -8.31
N LEU A 120 8.00 8.46 -8.04
CA LEU A 120 7.63 9.27 -6.88
C LEU A 120 8.04 8.60 -5.56
N LEU A 121 7.88 7.28 -5.43
CA LEU A 121 8.32 6.53 -4.25
C LEU A 121 9.85 6.58 -4.08
N LYS A 122 10.63 6.52 -5.16
CA LYS A 122 12.10 6.66 -5.09
C LYS A 122 12.53 8.05 -4.65
N ASP A 123 11.86 9.09 -5.17
CA ASP A 123 12.13 10.48 -4.78
C ASP A 123 11.76 10.70 -3.31
N MET A 124 10.61 10.18 -2.88
CA MET A 124 10.15 10.17 -1.49
C MET A 124 11.15 9.45 -0.57
N LYS A 125 11.66 8.28 -0.96
CA LYS A 125 12.68 7.55 -0.20
C LYS A 125 13.90 8.44 0.08
N LYS A 126 14.38 9.17 -0.91
CA LYS A 126 15.52 10.10 -0.78
C LYS A 126 15.15 11.27 0.14
N LYS A 127 14.00 11.92 -0.12
CA LYS A 127 13.55 13.11 0.62
C LYS A 127 13.38 12.84 2.13
N TYR A 128 12.79 11.69 2.48
CA TYR A 128 12.49 11.36 3.88
C TYR A 128 13.50 10.42 4.53
N GLY A 129 14.61 10.12 3.86
CA GLY A 129 15.72 9.38 4.43
C GLY A 129 15.37 7.95 4.84
N LEU A 130 14.58 7.22 4.05
CA LEU A 130 14.19 5.83 4.35
C LEU A 130 15.36 4.88 4.13
N LYS A 131 16.41 4.99 4.96
CA LYS A 131 17.69 4.26 4.80
C LYS A 131 17.54 2.75 4.97
N SER A 132 16.65 2.29 5.85
CA SER A 132 16.37 0.88 6.13
C SER A 132 15.74 0.13 4.95
N VAL A 133 15.09 0.84 4.02
CA VAL A 133 14.43 0.26 2.84
C VAL A 133 15.36 0.35 1.65
N LYS A 134 16.01 -0.74 1.25
CA LYS A 134 16.93 -0.74 0.08
C LYS A 134 16.17 -0.51 -1.22
N ASN A 135 15.13 -1.33 -1.47
CA ASN A 135 14.34 -1.34 -2.70
C ASN A 135 12.89 -0.94 -2.45
N LEU A 136 12.61 0.37 -2.45
CA LEU A 136 11.25 0.89 -2.31
C LEU A 136 10.52 0.87 -3.65
N SER A 137 9.35 0.25 -3.66
CA SER A 137 8.44 0.19 -4.82
C SER A 137 6.98 0.13 -4.36
N THR A 138 6.04 0.13 -5.31
CA THR A 138 4.62 -0.05 -5.02
C THR A 138 4.30 -1.36 -4.30
N HIS A 139 5.11 -2.41 -4.50
CA HIS A 139 4.99 -3.67 -3.76
C HIS A 139 5.39 -3.54 -2.30
N SER A 140 6.25 -2.58 -1.95
CA SER A 140 6.67 -2.34 -0.56
C SER A 140 5.48 -1.99 0.33
N LEU A 141 4.55 -1.17 -0.15
CA LEU A 141 3.35 -0.78 0.60
C LEU A 141 2.48 -1.99 0.95
N ARG A 142 2.24 -2.86 -0.03
CA ARG A 142 1.47 -4.09 0.17
C ARG A 142 2.21 -5.11 1.07
N LYS A 143 3.54 -5.15 1.00
CA LYS A 143 4.35 -5.94 1.93
C LYS A 143 4.26 -5.42 3.35
N THR A 144 4.30 -4.10 3.54
CA THR A 144 4.11 -3.46 4.86
C THR A 144 2.77 -3.87 5.47
N PHE A 145 1.67 -3.82 4.71
CA PHE A 145 0.38 -4.33 5.16
C PHE A 145 0.46 -5.79 5.63
N GLY A 146 1.00 -6.68 4.79
CA GLY A 146 1.06 -8.10 5.11
C GLY A 146 1.97 -8.41 6.30
N ARG A 147 3.10 -7.70 6.43
CA ARG A 147 3.99 -7.81 7.60
C ARG A 147 3.28 -7.37 8.87
N HIS A 148 2.57 -6.25 8.84
CA HIS A 148 1.84 -5.76 9.99
C HIS A 148 0.76 -6.74 10.45
N ILE A 149 -0.05 -7.30 9.53
CA ILE A 149 -1.05 -8.32 9.88
C ILE A 149 -0.39 -9.55 10.52
N TYR A 150 0.72 -10.02 9.95
CA TYR A 150 1.46 -11.17 10.49
C TYR A 150 2.03 -10.88 11.89
N GLU A 151 2.64 -9.72 12.09
CA GLU A 151 3.23 -9.32 13.37
C GLU A 151 2.18 -9.09 14.47
N CYS A 152 1.01 -8.55 14.12
CA CYS A 152 -0.11 -8.40 15.06
C CYS A 152 -0.80 -9.72 15.43
N ALA A 153 -0.62 -10.79 14.65
CA ALA A 153 -1.26 -12.08 14.91
C ALA A 153 -0.60 -12.85 16.07
N ASN A 154 0.58 -12.44 16.52
CA ASN A 154 1.32 -13.11 17.60
C ASN A 154 1.35 -14.65 17.43
N GLU A 155 0.76 -15.40 18.36
CA GLU A 155 0.71 -16.87 18.34
C GLU A 155 -0.11 -17.43 17.17
N ASN A 156 -0.99 -16.64 16.57
CA ASN A 156 -1.81 -17.03 15.41
C ASN A 156 -1.13 -16.74 14.05
N GLY A 157 0.19 -16.63 14.02
CA GLY A 157 0.95 -16.27 12.80
C GLY A 157 0.68 -17.20 11.61
N GLU A 158 0.53 -18.53 11.82
CA GLU A 158 0.21 -19.46 10.72
C GLU A 158 -1.20 -19.20 10.13
N MET A 159 -2.20 -18.93 10.97
CA MET A 159 -3.53 -18.57 10.51
C MET A 159 -3.50 -17.24 9.72
N ALA A 160 -2.75 -16.25 10.21
CA ALA A 160 -2.57 -14.98 9.49
C ALA A 160 -1.92 -15.21 8.10
N LEU A 161 -0.98 -16.13 7.98
CA LEU A 161 -0.37 -16.49 6.69
C LEU A 161 -1.34 -17.16 5.73
N VAL A 162 -2.25 -18.02 6.22
CA VAL A 162 -3.34 -18.59 5.42
C VAL A 162 -4.22 -17.47 4.86
N MET A 163 -4.74 -16.59 5.75
CA MET A 163 -5.59 -15.46 5.36
C MET A 163 -4.87 -14.51 4.38
N LEU A 164 -3.60 -14.21 4.61
CA LEU A 164 -2.80 -13.37 3.71
C LEU A 164 -2.53 -14.04 2.37
N SER A 165 -2.37 -15.37 2.33
CA SER A 165 -2.21 -16.14 1.10
C SER A 165 -3.45 -16.03 0.22
N GLU A 166 -4.62 -16.18 0.81
CA GLU A 166 -5.91 -16.00 0.13
C GLU A 166 -6.09 -14.56 -0.35
N LEU A 167 -5.88 -13.58 0.55
CA LEU A 167 -6.02 -12.15 0.27
C LEU A 167 -5.09 -11.69 -0.86
N PHE A 168 -3.86 -12.22 -0.89
CA PHE A 168 -2.89 -11.89 -1.92
C PHE A 168 -3.07 -12.74 -3.19
N ASN A 169 -3.95 -13.74 -3.13
CA ASN A 169 -4.15 -14.72 -4.18
C ASN A 169 -2.83 -15.39 -4.58
N HIS A 170 -2.11 -15.89 -3.58
CA HIS A 170 -0.94 -16.73 -3.75
C HIS A 170 -1.37 -18.20 -3.77
N SER A 171 -0.71 -19.03 -4.58
CA SER A 171 -1.06 -20.44 -4.73
C SER A 171 -0.74 -21.30 -3.50
N ASN A 172 0.12 -20.81 -2.60
CA ASN A 172 0.42 -21.46 -1.32
C ASN A 172 1.08 -20.49 -0.32
N ILE A 173 1.09 -20.89 0.96
CA ILE A 173 1.65 -20.13 2.08
C ILE A 173 3.15 -19.85 1.91
N SER A 174 3.91 -20.78 1.33
CA SER A 174 5.36 -20.60 1.13
C SER A 174 5.69 -19.40 0.23
N ILE A 175 4.81 -19.11 -0.75
CA ILE A 175 4.93 -17.91 -1.58
C ILE A 175 4.68 -16.67 -0.73
N THR A 176 3.71 -16.70 0.18
CA THR A 176 3.42 -15.60 1.09
C THR A 176 4.57 -15.36 2.06
N LYS A 177 5.12 -16.40 2.69
CA LYS A 177 6.33 -16.31 3.53
C LYS A 177 7.50 -15.68 2.78
N ARG A 178 7.76 -16.14 1.55
CA ARG A 178 8.81 -15.56 0.69
C ARG A 178 8.52 -14.10 0.31
N TYR A 179 7.28 -13.80 -0.06
CA TYR A 179 6.85 -12.45 -0.43
C TYR A 179 7.04 -11.46 0.72
N LEU A 180 6.70 -11.86 1.94
CA LEU A 180 6.86 -11.05 3.15
C LEU A 180 8.30 -10.99 3.67
N GLY A 181 9.21 -11.82 3.17
CA GLY A 181 10.60 -11.89 3.61
C GLY A 181 10.83 -12.74 4.87
N LEU A 182 9.81 -13.41 5.40
CA LEU A 182 9.87 -14.20 6.65
C LEU A 182 10.86 -15.35 6.55
N ARG A 183 10.87 -16.05 5.40
CA ARG A 183 11.79 -17.20 5.18
C ARG A 183 13.27 -16.82 5.31
N ARG A 184 13.64 -15.60 4.95
CA ARG A 184 15.01 -15.10 5.10
C ARG A 184 15.35 -14.85 6.57
N GLU A 185 14.41 -14.34 7.34
CA GLU A 185 14.59 -14.08 8.78
C GLU A 185 14.69 -15.39 9.56
N GLU A 186 13.89 -16.41 9.23
CA GLU A 186 13.98 -17.74 9.81
C GLU A 186 15.38 -18.35 9.63
N ILE A 187 15.95 -18.26 8.41
CA ILE A 187 17.30 -18.78 8.10
C ILE A 187 18.39 -18.00 8.86
N LEU A 188 18.22 -16.70 9.09
CA LEU A 188 19.22 -15.87 9.77
C LEU A 188 19.17 -15.98 11.31
N ARG A 189 18.14 -16.62 11.86
CA ARG A 189 18.00 -16.89 13.31
C ARG A 189 18.57 -18.26 13.72
N CYS A 190 18.88 -19.13 12.77
CA CYS A 190 19.57 -20.39 12.96
C CYS A 190 21.09 -20.22 12.84
#